data_09c054b595ba71ecbb24c25a7c5345e7
#
_entry.id   09c054b595ba71ecbb24c25a7c5345e7
#
_cell.length_a   1.000
_cell.length_b   1.000
_cell.length_c   1.000
_cell.angle_alpha   90.00
_cell.angle_beta   90.00
_cell.angle_gamma   90.00
#
_symmetry.space_group_name_H-M   'P 1'
#
loop_
_entity.id
_entity.type
_entity.pdbx_description
1 polymer ?
#
loop_
_entity_poly.entity_id
_entity_poly.type
_entity_poly.pdbx_seq_one_letter_code
_entity_poly.pdbx_strand_id
1 'polypeptide(L)'
;VDLVTNLPPLTWALVAGAAVVGWGLSWLWRWYRQRRVRRALVTAITAVGSDHLVDVLVPDGMGSSFHLDFVLRTPRGAVVLDLRDVRGNVFGGDQMNEWTVMDGPHRYTFVNPQSSLYDRIAAVKAIAGDMPVEGRIVFTRRARFPKGLPKWTLMLDSLARDFPLIEGGTPGGPDPYDLPWQNIRNAVRPSLMAQARPVSG
;
A
#
# COMPACT_ATOMS: atom_id res chain seq x y z
N VAL A 1 38.87 31.15 -24.88
CA VAL A 1 37.64 30.30 -24.80
C VAL A 1 37.84 28.94 -25.47
N ASP A 2 39.06 28.58 -25.89
CA ASP A 2 39.33 27.41 -26.75
C ASP A 2 39.96 26.21 -26.06
N LEU A 3 39.90 26.14 -24.73
CA LEU A 3 40.48 25.02 -23.98
C LEU A 3 39.62 23.72 -23.95
N VAL A 4 38.34 23.82 -24.33
CA VAL A 4 37.41 22.66 -24.26
C VAL A 4 37.36 21.87 -25.58
N THR A 5 37.76 22.46 -26.70
CA THR A 5 37.60 21.87 -28.04
C THR A 5 38.78 20.96 -28.47
N ASN A 6 39.90 20.95 -27.76
CA ASN A 6 41.12 20.21 -28.13
C ASN A 6 41.46 19.01 -27.27
N LEU A 7 40.47 18.42 -26.57
CA LEU A 7 40.70 17.20 -25.83
C LEU A 7 40.75 15.98 -26.76
N PRO A 8 41.72 15.06 -26.58
CA PRO A 8 41.83 13.88 -27.43
C PRO A 8 40.54 13.01 -27.32
N PRO A 9 40.16 12.32 -28.40
CA PRO A 9 38.88 11.54 -28.43
C PRO A 9 38.78 10.51 -27.31
N LEU A 10 39.90 10.03 -26.80
CA LEU A 10 39.97 9.12 -25.68
C LEU A 10 39.38 9.68 -24.36
N THR A 11 39.61 10.98 -24.11
CA THR A 11 39.09 11.67 -22.92
C THR A 11 37.58 11.80 -22.96
N TRP A 12 37.00 12.07 -24.13
CA TRP A 12 35.55 12.10 -24.29
C TRP A 12 34.90 10.72 -24.09
N ALA A 13 35.57 9.66 -24.57
CA ALA A 13 35.12 8.29 -24.33
C ALA A 13 35.12 7.92 -22.81
N LEU A 14 36.14 8.33 -22.07
CA LEU A 14 36.23 8.12 -20.63
C LEU A 14 35.15 8.91 -19.86
N VAL A 15 34.91 10.17 -20.24
CA VAL A 15 33.86 11.02 -19.63
C VAL A 15 32.46 10.40 -19.90
N ALA A 16 32.21 10.00 -21.14
CA ALA A 16 30.95 9.34 -21.49
C ALA A 16 30.75 8.02 -20.74
N GLY A 17 31.79 7.21 -20.62
CA GLY A 17 31.77 5.97 -19.84
C GLY A 17 31.48 6.21 -18.37
N ALA A 18 32.15 7.20 -17.75
CA ALA A 18 31.91 7.58 -16.36
C ALA A 18 30.47 8.11 -16.15
N ALA A 19 29.93 8.88 -17.09
CA ALA A 19 28.55 9.37 -17.03
C ALA A 19 27.53 8.22 -17.11
N VAL A 20 27.73 7.25 -17.98
CA VAL A 20 26.86 6.06 -18.09
C VAL A 20 26.90 5.22 -16.82
N VAL A 21 28.09 4.99 -16.27
CA VAL A 21 28.24 4.25 -14.99
C VAL A 21 27.59 5.01 -13.85
N GLY A 22 27.81 6.32 -13.73
CA GLY A 22 27.18 7.15 -12.71
C GLY A 22 25.65 7.16 -12.81
N TRP A 23 25.12 7.24 -14.03
CA TRP A 23 23.69 7.14 -14.28
C TRP A 23 23.11 5.78 -13.90
N GLY A 24 23.79 4.69 -14.31
CA GLY A 24 23.42 3.32 -13.96
C GLY A 24 23.41 3.07 -12.45
N LEU A 25 24.47 3.53 -11.74
CA LEU A 25 24.56 3.44 -10.28
C LEU A 25 23.44 4.26 -9.59
N SER A 26 23.15 5.46 -10.07
CA SER A 26 22.09 6.30 -9.52
C SER A 26 20.71 5.67 -9.73
N TRP A 27 20.47 5.06 -10.89
CA TRP A 27 19.24 4.33 -11.19
C TRP A 27 19.09 3.09 -10.29
N LEU A 28 20.17 2.28 -10.15
CA LEU A 28 20.21 1.10 -9.29
C LEU A 28 19.99 1.47 -7.82
N TRP A 29 20.61 2.57 -7.35
CA TRP A 29 20.43 3.07 -5.99
C TRP A 29 19.00 3.53 -5.73
N ARG A 30 18.37 4.27 -6.67
CA ARG A 30 16.95 4.68 -6.60
C ARG A 30 16.04 3.47 -6.53
N TRP A 31 16.28 2.48 -7.39
CA TRP A 31 15.51 1.23 -7.41
C TRP A 31 15.65 0.44 -6.11
N TYR A 32 16.88 0.30 -5.59
CA TYR A 32 17.13 -0.36 -4.31
C TYR A 32 16.47 0.37 -3.14
N ARG A 33 16.57 1.71 -3.10
CA ARG A 33 15.92 2.55 -2.10
C ARG A 33 14.40 2.41 -2.13
N GLN A 34 13.77 2.43 -3.30
CA GLN A 34 12.33 2.23 -3.44
C GLN A 34 11.89 0.86 -2.93
N ARG A 35 12.64 -0.21 -3.26
CA ARG A 35 12.37 -1.55 -2.75
C ARG A 35 12.48 -1.63 -1.22
N ARG A 36 13.49 -0.99 -0.64
CA ARG A 36 13.67 -0.94 0.82
C ARG A 36 12.51 -0.24 1.52
N VAL A 37 12.12 0.93 1.04
CA VAL A 37 10.99 1.69 1.58
C VAL A 37 9.71 0.87 1.51
N ARG A 38 9.44 0.23 0.38
CA ARG A 38 8.25 -0.60 0.23
C ARG A 38 8.27 -1.82 1.15
N ARG A 39 9.40 -2.51 1.29
CA ARG A 39 9.53 -3.64 2.22
C ARG A 39 9.26 -3.20 3.67
N ALA A 40 9.88 -2.12 4.12
CA ALA A 40 9.65 -1.56 5.45
C ALA A 40 8.18 -1.20 5.69
N LEU A 41 7.50 -0.66 4.67
CA LEU A 41 6.09 -0.33 4.72
C LEU A 41 5.22 -1.58 4.83
N VAL A 42 5.46 -2.59 3.99
CA VAL A 42 4.75 -3.88 4.06
C VAL A 42 4.96 -4.50 5.44
N THR A 43 6.20 -4.58 5.93
CA THR A 43 6.50 -5.12 7.26
C THR A 43 5.78 -4.37 8.38
N ALA A 44 5.74 -3.03 8.32
CA ALA A 44 5.05 -2.22 9.32
C ALA A 44 3.54 -2.45 9.32
N ILE A 45 2.94 -2.64 8.14
CA ILE A 45 1.50 -2.91 8.02
C ILE A 45 1.19 -4.34 8.47
N THR A 46 1.94 -5.32 8.00
CA THR A 46 1.68 -6.73 8.30
C THR A 46 1.96 -7.10 9.77
N ALA A 47 2.81 -6.33 10.46
CA ALA A 47 3.05 -6.49 11.88
C ALA A 47 1.83 -6.22 12.77
N VAL A 48 0.77 -5.62 12.22
CA VAL A 48 -0.47 -5.32 12.96
C VAL A 48 -1.44 -6.52 13.00
N GLY A 49 -1.29 -7.48 12.09
CA GLY A 49 -2.13 -8.67 12.00
C GLY A 49 -1.40 -9.96 12.39
N SER A 50 -2.13 -10.96 12.87
CA SER A 50 -1.60 -12.31 13.09
C SER A 50 -1.32 -13.06 11.79
N ASP A 51 -2.03 -12.71 10.72
CA ASP A 51 -1.85 -13.20 9.36
C ASP A 51 -2.25 -12.11 8.35
N HIS A 52 -1.83 -12.23 7.11
CA HIS A 52 -2.06 -11.20 6.11
C HIS A 52 -2.10 -11.73 4.68
N LEU A 53 -2.81 -11.00 3.83
CA LEU A 53 -2.79 -11.13 2.37
C LEU A 53 -2.38 -9.78 1.79
N VAL A 54 -1.49 -9.81 0.80
CA VAL A 54 -0.93 -8.59 0.18
C VAL A 54 -1.10 -8.67 -1.32
N ASP A 55 -1.62 -7.58 -1.91
CA ASP A 55 -1.69 -7.42 -3.37
C ASP A 55 -2.54 -8.53 -4.02
N VAL A 56 -3.80 -8.68 -3.55
CA VAL A 56 -4.69 -9.77 -3.95
C VAL A 56 -5.94 -9.25 -4.67
N LEU A 57 -6.54 -10.14 -5.47
CA LEU A 57 -7.83 -9.93 -6.13
C LEU A 57 -8.90 -10.72 -5.41
N VAL A 58 -9.97 -10.05 -5.02
CA VAL A 58 -11.16 -10.65 -4.40
C VAL A 58 -12.31 -10.62 -5.40
N PRO A 59 -13.01 -11.74 -5.65
CA PRO A 59 -14.16 -11.76 -6.55
C PRO A 59 -15.30 -10.87 -6.01
N ASP A 60 -15.95 -10.16 -6.92
CA ASP A 60 -17.11 -9.30 -6.61
C ASP A 60 -18.45 -10.07 -6.64
N GLY A 61 -18.41 -11.36 -6.98
CA GLY A 61 -19.61 -12.19 -7.18
C GLY A 61 -20.33 -11.98 -8.50
N MET A 62 -19.90 -11.04 -9.33
CA MET A 62 -20.51 -10.67 -10.62
C MET A 62 -19.60 -11.00 -11.82
N GLY A 63 -18.50 -11.74 -11.59
CA GLY A 63 -17.53 -12.14 -12.62
C GLY A 63 -16.35 -11.18 -12.77
N SER A 64 -16.29 -10.11 -11.97
CA SER A 64 -15.16 -9.21 -11.86
C SER A 64 -14.42 -9.40 -10.52
N SER A 65 -13.40 -8.61 -10.24
CA SER A 65 -12.64 -8.71 -9.01
C SER A 65 -12.13 -7.34 -8.55
N PHE A 66 -12.17 -7.11 -7.25
CA PHE A 66 -11.57 -5.93 -6.64
C PHE A 66 -10.12 -6.20 -6.26
N HIS A 67 -9.26 -5.25 -6.54
CA HIS A 67 -7.88 -5.27 -6.05
C HIS A 67 -7.81 -4.76 -4.61
N LEU A 68 -7.14 -5.53 -3.75
CA LEU A 68 -6.89 -5.18 -2.36
C LEU A 68 -5.39 -5.09 -2.10
N ASP A 69 -4.95 -3.97 -1.55
CA ASP A 69 -3.54 -3.80 -1.18
C ASP A 69 -3.17 -4.70 -0.02
N PHE A 70 -4.00 -4.71 1.04
CA PHE A 70 -3.80 -5.56 2.21
C PHE A 70 -5.13 -6.04 2.78
N VAL A 71 -5.16 -7.29 3.22
CA VAL A 71 -6.17 -7.82 4.13
C VAL A 71 -5.43 -8.41 5.32
N LEU A 72 -5.70 -7.92 6.52
CA LEU A 72 -5.06 -8.36 7.75
C LEU A 72 -6.04 -9.17 8.58
N ARG A 73 -5.57 -10.26 9.19
CA ARG A 73 -6.28 -10.95 10.24
C ARG A 73 -5.92 -10.33 11.58
N THR A 74 -6.90 -9.86 12.30
CA THR A 74 -6.75 -9.28 13.64
C THR A 74 -7.62 -10.02 14.64
N PRO A 75 -7.41 -9.86 15.97
CA PRO A 75 -8.28 -10.44 16.98
C PRO A 75 -9.74 -9.98 16.89
N ARG A 76 -10.02 -8.89 16.17
CA ARG A 76 -11.38 -8.35 15.97
C ARG A 76 -12.01 -8.75 14.65
N GLY A 77 -11.34 -9.54 13.82
CA GLY A 77 -11.78 -9.94 12.48
C GLY A 77 -10.82 -9.53 11.38
N ALA A 78 -11.31 -9.41 10.15
CA ALA A 78 -10.51 -8.99 9.01
C ALA A 78 -10.49 -7.45 8.86
N VAL A 79 -9.34 -6.90 8.48
CA VAL A 79 -9.18 -5.48 8.18
C VAL A 79 -8.67 -5.31 6.76
N VAL A 80 -9.47 -4.65 5.92
CA VAL A 80 -9.12 -4.27 4.55
C VAL A 80 -8.42 -2.92 4.57
N LEU A 81 -7.20 -2.82 4.05
CA LEU A 81 -6.46 -1.58 3.99
C LEU A 81 -6.24 -1.16 2.53
N ASP A 82 -6.62 0.05 2.20
CA ASP A 82 -6.32 0.75 0.94
C ASP A 82 -5.16 1.72 1.19
N LEU A 83 -3.98 1.41 0.65
CA LEU A 83 -2.77 2.18 0.87
C LEU A 83 -2.61 3.29 -0.15
N ARG A 84 -2.45 4.53 0.34
CA ARG A 84 -2.26 5.73 -0.48
C ARG A 84 -0.91 6.39 -0.20
N ASP A 85 -0.01 6.32 -1.18
CA ASP A 85 1.27 7.06 -1.12
C ASP A 85 1.14 8.40 -1.87
N VAL A 86 0.51 9.35 -1.21
CA VAL A 86 0.28 10.71 -1.72
C VAL A 86 1.24 11.66 -1.02
N ARG A 87 1.86 12.57 -1.78
CA ARG A 87 2.72 13.62 -1.24
C ARG A 87 2.02 14.97 -1.26
N GLY A 88 2.09 15.70 -0.15
CA GLY A 88 1.54 17.05 -0.04
C GLY A 88 0.34 17.16 0.89
N ASN A 89 -0.33 18.30 0.82
CA ASN A 89 -1.52 18.58 1.62
C ASN A 89 -2.75 18.01 0.93
N VAL A 90 -3.47 17.14 1.61
CA VAL A 90 -4.69 16.49 1.13
C VAL A 90 -5.89 17.22 1.73
N PHE A 91 -6.79 17.65 0.88
CA PHE A 91 -8.06 18.26 1.23
C PHE A 91 -9.17 17.31 0.77
N GLY A 92 -9.71 16.56 1.70
CA GLY A 92 -10.75 15.57 1.48
C GLY A 92 -11.84 15.68 2.53
N GLY A 93 -12.98 15.09 2.25
CA GLY A 93 -14.13 15.02 3.14
C GLY A 93 -15.05 13.88 2.75
N ASP A 94 -15.90 13.46 3.70
CA ASP A 94 -16.74 12.26 3.55
C ASP A 94 -17.77 12.40 2.43
N GLN A 95 -18.25 13.61 2.16
CA GLN A 95 -19.27 13.89 1.16
C GLN A 95 -18.71 14.47 -0.15
N MET A 96 -17.38 14.51 -0.29
CA MET A 96 -16.74 15.01 -1.50
C MET A 96 -16.54 13.87 -2.48
N ASN A 97 -16.91 14.07 -3.76
CA ASN A 97 -16.67 13.07 -4.82
C ASN A 97 -15.18 12.94 -5.14
N GLU A 98 -14.43 14.02 -5.00
CA GLU A 98 -13.00 14.06 -5.28
C GLU A 98 -12.24 14.74 -4.14
N TRP A 99 -11.05 14.26 -3.88
CA TRP A 99 -10.11 14.87 -2.95
C TRP A 99 -9.00 15.60 -3.70
N THR A 100 -8.61 16.75 -3.19
CA THR A 100 -7.58 17.60 -3.80
C THR A 100 -6.26 17.43 -3.06
N VAL A 101 -5.18 17.34 -3.83
CA VAL A 101 -3.80 17.34 -3.30
C VAL A 101 -3.07 18.59 -3.77
N MET A 102 -2.34 19.21 -2.84
CA MET A 102 -1.43 20.32 -3.11
C MET A 102 -0.01 19.93 -2.68
N ASP A 103 0.88 19.75 -3.67
CA ASP A 103 2.31 19.46 -3.46
C ASP A 103 3.14 20.62 -4.02
N GLY A 104 3.41 21.63 -3.19
CA GLY A 104 4.02 22.87 -3.60
C GLY A 104 3.15 23.61 -4.63
N PRO A 105 3.66 23.88 -5.84
CA PRO A 105 2.91 24.54 -6.92
C PRO A 105 1.95 23.59 -7.65
N HIS A 106 2.08 22.27 -7.44
CA HIS A 106 1.28 21.28 -8.16
C HIS A 106 -0.03 20.99 -7.43
N ARG A 107 -1.12 21.04 -8.17
CA ARG A 107 -2.45 20.69 -7.72
C ARG A 107 -3.03 19.60 -8.61
N TYR A 108 -3.57 18.54 -8.00
CA TYR A 108 -4.31 17.51 -8.70
C TYR A 108 -5.45 16.97 -7.82
N THR A 109 -6.42 16.30 -8.44
CA THR A 109 -7.53 15.64 -7.75
C THR A 109 -7.48 14.14 -7.98
N PHE A 110 -8.09 13.39 -7.08
CA PHE A 110 -8.38 11.97 -7.24
C PHE A 110 -9.75 11.65 -6.63
N VAL A 111 -10.38 10.61 -7.14
CA VAL A 111 -11.71 10.17 -6.69
C VAL A 111 -11.64 9.80 -5.20
N ASN A 112 -12.68 10.17 -4.46
CA ASN A 112 -12.82 9.82 -3.06
C ASN A 112 -12.67 8.30 -2.87
N PRO A 113 -11.66 7.82 -2.12
CA PRO A 113 -11.40 6.38 -1.99
C PRO A 113 -12.38 5.66 -1.07
N GLN A 114 -13.25 6.37 -0.36
CA GLN A 114 -14.17 5.78 0.62
C GLN A 114 -15.21 4.86 -0.06
N SER A 115 -15.76 5.26 -1.22
CA SER A 115 -16.73 4.44 -1.95
C SER A 115 -16.13 3.10 -2.37
N SER A 116 -14.96 3.14 -2.99
CA SER A 116 -14.26 1.92 -3.41
C SER A 116 -13.80 1.05 -2.24
N LEU A 117 -13.56 1.63 -1.07
CA LEU A 117 -13.28 0.88 0.15
C LEU A 117 -14.51 0.10 0.62
N TYR A 118 -15.70 0.71 0.57
CA TYR A 118 -16.96 0.03 0.93
C TYR A 118 -17.22 -1.19 0.04
N ASP A 119 -17.02 -1.07 -1.27
CA ASP A 119 -17.20 -2.17 -2.22
C ASP A 119 -16.25 -3.34 -1.89
N ARG A 120 -14.99 -3.03 -1.57
CA ARG A 120 -13.98 -4.00 -1.17
C ARG A 120 -14.31 -4.69 0.15
N ILE A 121 -14.78 -3.93 1.15
CA ILE A 121 -15.25 -4.49 2.43
C ILE A 121 -16.42 -5.43 2.19
N ALA A 122 -17.39 -5.04 1.37
CA ALA A 122 -18.56 -5.86 1.05
C ALA A 122 -18.16 -7.18 0.37
N ALA A 123 -17.22 -7.13 -0.58
CA ALA A 123 -16.70 -8.31 -1.26
C ALA A 123 -16.01 -9.29 -0.29
N VAL A 124 -15.15 -8.78 0.60
CA VAL A 124 -14.50 -9.61 1.62
C VAL A 124 -15.52 -10.18 2.61
N LYS A 125 -16.49 -9.37 3.05
CA LYS A 125 -17.53 -9.80 4.00
C LYS A 125 -18.42 -10.90 3.44
N ALA A 126 -18.73 -10.87 2.14
CA ALA A 126 -19.49 -11.93 1.48
C ALA A 126 -18.80 -13.30 1.56
N ILE A 127 -17.46 -13.33 1.63
CA ILE A 127 -16.68 -14.56 1.75
C ILE A 127 -16.41 -14.92 3.20
N ALA A 128 -16.23 -13.91 4.06
CA ALA A 128 -15.89 -14.07 5.48
C ALA A 128 -17.05 -14.58 6.35
N GLY A 129 -18.29 -14.55 5.85
CA GLY A 129 -19.47 -14.97 6.62
C GLY A 129 -19.67 -14.12 7.87
N ASP A 130 -19.65 -14.78 9.04
CA ASP A 130 -19.92 -14.13 10.33
C ASP A 130 -18.72 -13.35 10.90
N MET A 131 -17.53 -13.47 10.30
CA MET A 131 -16.36 -12.74 10.75
C MET A 131 -16.56 -11.23 10.49
N PRO A 132 -16.34 -10.36 11.49
CA PRO A 132 -16.35 -8.91 11.28
C PRO A 132 -15.32 -8.49 10.24
N VAL A 133 -15.69 -7.57 9.33
CA VAL A 133 -14.78 -6.98 8.34
C VAL A 133 -14.83 -5.47 8.46
N GLU A 134 -13.70 -4.88 8.74
CA GLU A 134 -13.50 -3.43 8.78
C GLU A 134 -12.61 -2.98 7.61
N GLY A 135 -12.62 -1.69 7.31
CA GLY A 135 -11.71 -1.12 6.30
C GLY A 135 -11.14 0.22 6.71
N ARG A 136 -9.94 0.50 6.26
CA ARG A 136 -9.29 1.81 6.43
C ARG A 136 -8.50 2.19 5.18
N ILE A 137 -8.50 3.48 4.90
CA ILE A 137 -7.63 4.12 3.92
C ILE A 137 -6.39 4.60 4.68
N VAL A 138 -5.23 4.06 4.35
CA VAL A 138 -3.97 4.35 5.06
C VAL A 138 -3.10 5.24 4.19
N PHE A 139 -2.79 6.42 4.68
CA PHE A 139 -1.86 7.34 4.03
C PHE A 139 -0.46 7.22 4.61
N THR A 140 0.54 7.28 3.72
CA THR A 140 1.94 7.34 4.15
C THR A 140 2.26 8.69 4.81
N ARG A 141 3.41 8.78 5.50
CA ARG A 141 3.91 10.03 6.13
C ARG A 141 4.08 11.21 5.18
N ARG A 142 3.99 10.98 3.88
CA ARG A 142 4.14 12.02 2.84
C ARG A 142 2.89 12.88 2.69
N ALA A 143 1.73 12.37 3.11
CA ALA A 143 0.47 13.11 3.12
C ALA A 143 0.31 13.92 4.41
N ARG A 144 -0.34 15.06 4.29
CA ARG A 144 -0.75 15.91 5.41
C ARG A 144 -2.21 16.29 5.26
N PHE A 145 -2.96 16.31 6.33
CA PHE A 145 -4.38 16.67 6.35
C PHE A 145 -4.59 17.92 7.19
N PRO A 146 -4.46 19.14 6.62
CA PRO A 146 -4.58 20.38 7.37
C PRO A 146 -5.96 20.62 7.99
N LYS A 147 -7.00 20.01 7.41
CA LYS A 147 -8.39 20.10 7.89
C LYS A 147 -8.86 18.89 8.71
N GLY A 148 -7.94 18.05 9.15
CA GLY A 148 -8.25 16.78 9.84
C GLY A 148 -8.45 15.62 8.87
N LEU A 149 -8.45 14.40 9.43
CA LEU A 149 -8.63 13.16 8.70
C LEU A 149 -10.11 12.91 8.45
N PRO A 150 -10.53 12.60 7.19
CA PRO A 150 -11.87 12.11 6.90
C PRO A 150 -12.15 10.76 7.60
N LYS A 151 -13.41 10.34 7.68
CA LYS A 151 -13.78 9.01 8.22
C LYS A 151 -13.04 7.90 7.48
N TRP A 152 -12.77 6.80 8.19
CA TRP A 152 -12.10 5.61 7.65
C TRP A 152 -10.66 5.85 7.18
N THR A 153 -10.11 7.05 7.44
CA THR A 153 -8.75 7.42 7.04
C THR A 153 -7.81 7.40 8.23
N LEU A 154 -6.65 6.81 8.06
CA LEU A 154 -5.58 6.73 9.05
C LEU A 154 -4.24 7.17 8.44
N MET A 155 -3.36 7.65 9.31
CA MET A 155 -1.94 7.75 8.97
C MET A 155 -1.24 6.42 9.30
N LEU A 156 -0.29 6.02 8.49
CA LEU A 156 0.47 4.78 8.69
C LEU A 156 1.04 4.66 10.12
N ASP A 157 1.45 5.78 10.72
CA ASP A 157 2.03 5.81 12.07
C ASP A 157 1.02 5.52 13.18
N SER A 158 -0.27 5.71 12.92
CA SER A 158 -1.32 5.42 13.89
C SER A 158 -1.90 4.01 13.76
N LEU A 159 -1.56 3.29 12.68
CA LEU A 159 -2.15 1.99 12.38
C LEU A 159 -2.00 0.97 13.52
N ALA A 160 -0.80 0.84 14.09
CA ALA A 160 -0.54 -0.09 15.19
C ALA A 160 -1.28 0.28 16.48
N ARG A 161 -1.59 1.56 16.69
CA ARG A 161 -2.36 2.03 17.84
C ARG A 161 -3.86 1.76 17.68
N ASP A 162 -4.37 1.90 16.45
CA ASP A 162 -5.79 1.71 16.15
C ASP A 162 -6.16 0.22 16.05
N PHE A 163 -5.17 -0.61 15.73
CA PHE A 163 -5.28 -2.08 15.68
C PHE A 163 -4.20 -2.72 16.56
N PRO A 164 -4.27 -2.58 17.89
CA PRO A 164 -3.31 -3.22 18.76
C PRO A 164 -3.42 -4.75 18.62
N LEU A 165 -2.28 -5.41 18.50
CA LEU A 165 -2.20 -6.86 18.72
C LEU A 165 -2.57 -7.09 20.18
N ILE A 166 -3.79 -7.53 20.42
CA ILE A 166 -4.17 -7.98 21.75
C ILE A 166 -3.52 -9.36 21.91
N GLU A 167 -2.46 -9.43 22.68
CA GLU A 167 -1.93 -10.69 23.21
C GLU A 167 -2.97 -11.22 24.20
N GLY A 168 -3.94 -12.01 23.72
CA GLY A 168 -5.03 -12.44 24.60
C GLY A 168 -6.19 -13.13 23.88
N GLY A 169 -5.91 -13.99 22.90
CA GLY A 169 -6.79 -15.12 22.63
C GLY A 169 -6.64 -16.08 23.80
N THR A 170 -7.72 -16.65 24.32
CA THR A 170 -7.67 -17.69 25.34
C THR A 170 -6.68 -18.76 24.90
N PRO A 171 -5.56 -18.98 25.62
CA PRO A 171 -4.58 -19.96 25.19
C PRO A 171 -5.28 -21.33 25.12
N GLY A 172 -5.39 -21.90 23.90
CA GLY A 172 -5.90 -23.27 23.68
C GLY A 172 -7.36 -23.43 23.25
N GLY A 173 -8.11 -22.33 23.02
CA GLY A 173 -9.43 -22.40 22.38
C GLY A 173 -9.35 -22.33 20.87
N PRO A 174 -10.28 -22.94 20.09
CA PRO A 174 -10.36 -22.72 18.65
C PRO A 174 -10.66 -21.25 18.37
N ASP A 175 -9.85 -20.63 17.52
CA ASP A 175 -10.09 -19.24 17.09
C ASP A 175 -11.35 -19.23 16.17
N PRO A 176 -12.42 -18.51 16.54
CA PRO A 176 -13.65 -18.47 15.75
C PRO A 176 -13.44 -17.95 14.32
N TYR A 177 -12.33 -17.28 14.07
CA TYR A 177 -12.02 -16.69 12.77
C TYR A 177 -11.12 -17.55 11.87
N ASP A 178 -10.71 -18.75 12.33
CA ASP A 178 -9.85 -19.62 11.52
C ASP A 178 -10.52 -20.04 10.20
N LEU A 179 -11.73 -20.58 10.27
CA LEU A 179 -12.45 -21.05 9.09
C LEU A 179 -12.83 -19.89 8.15
N PRO A 180 -13.44 -18.78 8.62
CA PRO A 180 -13.70 -17.60 7.80
C PRO A 180 -12.44 -17.05 7.13
N TRP A 181 -11.31 -17.00 7.84
CA TRP A 181 -10.05 -16.55 7.28
C TRP A 181 -9.53 -17.46 6.17
N GLN A 182 -9.63 -18.77 6.35
CA GLN A 182 -9.27 -19.73 5.30
C GLN A 182 -10.17 -19.59 4.07
N ASN A 183 -11.46 -19.31 4.24
CA ASN A 183 -12.37 -19.05 3.14
C ASN A 183 -11.92 -17.84 2.32
N ILE A 184 -11.53 -16.73 2.98
CA ILE A 184 -10.97 -15.56 2.30
C ILE A 184 -9.70 -15.95 1.54
N ARG A 185 -8.76 -16.64 2.20
CA ARG A 185 -7.49 -17.05 1.61
C ARG A 185 -7.66 -17.93 0.37
N ASN A 186 -8.65 -18.84 0.38
CA ASN A 186 -8.94 -19.74 -0.73
C ASN A 186 -9.65 -19.03 -1.90
N ALA A 187 -10.43 -18.00 -1.62
CA ALA A 187 -11.20 -17.26 -2.62
C ALA A 187 -10.37 -16.20 -3.36
N VAL A 188 -9.33 -15.65 -2.72
CA VAL A 188 -8.50 -14.61 -3.32
C VAL A 188 -7.48 -15.20 -4.30
N ARG A 189 -7.09 -14.37 -5.28
CA ARG A 189 -6.03 -14.70 -6.23
C ARG A 189 -4.93 -13.63 -6.14
N PRO A 190 -3.64 -14.00 -6.33
CA PRO A 190 -2.58 -13.01 -6.45
C PRO A 190 -2.86 -12.07 -7.61
N SER A 191 -2.63 -10.77 -7.44
CA SER A 191 -2.74 -9.83 -8.55
C SER A 191 -1.64 -10.08 -9.58
N LEU A 192 -1.87 -9.67 -10.84
CA LEU A 192 -0.83 -9.76 -11.88
C LEU A 192 0.43 -8.97 -11.50
N MET A 193 0.28 -7.90 -10.72
CA MET A 193 1.42 -7.14 -10.19
C MET A 193 2.20 -7.90 -9.11
N ALA A 194 1.53 -8.74 -8.34
CA ALA A 194 2.18 -9.65 -7.39
C ALA A 194 2.92 -10.77 -8.12
N GLN A 195 2.34 -11.30 -9.19
CA GLN A 195 2.94 -12.37 -10.02
C GLN A 195 4.17 -11.90 -10.82
N ALA A 196 4.20 -10.65 -11.26
CA ALA A 196 5.35 -10.06 -11.96
C ALA A 196 6.57 -9.81 -11.04
N ARG A 197 6.47 -10.13 -9.75
CA ARG A 197 7.56 -9.99 -8.78
C ARG A 197 8.03 -11.37 -8.36
N PRO A 198 9.24 -11.80 -8.79
CA PRO A 198 9.81 -13.03 -8.28
C PRO A 198 9.91 -12.93 -6.76
N VAL A 199 9.29 -13.89 -6.07
CA VAL A 199 9.52 -14.17 -4.66
C VAL A 199 10.97 -14.63 -4.54
N SER A 200 11.87 -13.71 -4.31
CA SER A 200 13.24 -14.07 -3.90
C SER A 200 13.17 -14.34 -2.39
N GLY A 201 13.24 -15.66 -2.09
CA GLY A 201 13.46 -16.18 -0.74
C GLY A 201 14.71 -15.60 -0.08
#